data_1b1dafe3cc26472b1532cb43e7df8472
#
_entry.id   1b1dafe3cc26472b1532cb43e7df8472
#
_cell.length_a   1.000
_cell.length_b   1.000
_cell.length_c   1.000
_cell.angle_alpha   90.00
_cell.angle_beta   90.00
_cell.angle_gamma   90.00
#
_symmetry.space_group_name_H-M   'P 1'
#
loop_
_entity.id
_entity.type
_entity.pdbx_description
1 polymer ?
#
loop_
_entity_poly.entity_id
_entity_poly.type
_entity_poly.pdbx_seq_one_letter_code
_entity_poly.pdbx_strand_id
1 'polypeptide(L)'
;MEKIKMPVPIAELDGDEMTHVLWGMIKDTLIKPFVDLNTEYYDLSLPHREETADAVTAQAAEAIKRLKIGVKCATITPNLQRQEEYGLSQLWKSPNATIRAALDGTVFRAPILLKRVKPVVTCWEKPVTIARHAYGDLYKAVEYRVPGAGKAELVFTDESGRELSRQTVFDFKGPGVVQAMHNRDASILSFARCCFTYALSVGQDVWFGAKDTISKDYDQTFKLLFQKVYAEEYKAAFEQAGLHYRYALIDDIAAKVLRSKGGIVWACKNYDGDVMSDLVAAASGSLPMMTSVLVSPDGCFEYEAAHGTVTDHFYRWRKGEKVSTNPLATMFAWAGALRKRGELDGNADLVRFSGCLEQAGLDIFEAGHFTEDLTMLCDPSEYTDKPDNDTLLGLIRARLETLLTE
;
A
#
# COMPACT_ATOMS: atom_id res chain seq x y z
N MET A 1 10.40 13.33 -29.76
CA MET A 1 9.38 14.08 -28.95
C MET A 1 10.14 14.89 -27.91
N GLU A 2 9.77 16.14 -27.68
CA GLU A 2 10.36 16.92 -26.58
C GLU A 2 9.90 16.30 -25.24
N LYS A 3 10.82 16.26 -24.25
CA LYS A 3 10.48 15.67 -22.95
C LYS A 3 9.48 16.56 -22.18
N ILE A 4 8.55 15.91 -21.54
CA ILE A 4 7.56 16.57 -20.65
C ILE A 4 8.33 17.16 -19.46
N LYS A 5 8.20 18.46 -19.25
CA LYS A 5 8.85 19.17 -18.14
C LYS A 5 8.17 18.87 -16.81
N MET A 6 8.95 18.63 -15.78
CA MET A 6 8.49 18.41 -14.42
C MET A 6 9.20 19.38 -13.46
N PRO A 7 8.70 20.62 -13.32
CA PRO A 7 9.39 21.68 -12.58
C PRO A 7 9.44 21.43 -11.06
N VAL A 8 8.41 20.79 -10.51
CA VAL A 8 8.33 20.47 -9.08
C VAL A 8 8.72 19.01 -8.86
N PRO A 9 9.68 18.73 -7.98
CA PRO A 9 10.11 17.35 -7.73
C PRO A 9 9.07 16.53 -6.97
N ILE A 10 9.23 15.20 -7.04
CA ILE A 10 8.62 14.23 -6.12
C ILE A 10 9.71 13.60 -5.27
N ALA A 11 9.37 13.09 -4.09
CA ALA A 11 10.28 12.29 -3.29
C ALA A 11 10.40 10.89 -3.90
N GLU A 12 11.60 10.53 -4.33
CA GLU A 12 11.91 9.19 -4.83
C GLU A 12 12.61 8.38 -3.74
N LEU A 13 11.96 7.31 -3.28
CA LEU A 13 12.45 6.44 -2.23
C LEU A 13 12.85 5.11 -2.84
N ASP A 14 14.14 4.92 -3.10
CA ASP A 14 14.67 3.66 -3.64
C ASP A 14 14.75 2.59 -2.55
N GLY A 15 14.95 1.33 -2.94
CA GLY A 15 14.85 0.20 -2.03
C GLY A 15 15.89 -0.88 -2.29
N ASP A 16 15.45 -2.15 -2.15
CA ASP A 16 16.34 -3.30 -2.08
C ASP A 16 16.12 -4.32 -3.21
N GLU A 17 17.13 -5.13 -3.43
CA GLU A 17 17.12 -6.39 -4.20
C GLU A 17 16.57 -6.26 -5.63
N MET A 18 15.74 -7.21 -6.11
CA MET A 18 15.25 -7.22 -7.48
C MET A 18 14.36 -6.02 -7.80
N THR A 19 13.64 -5.50 -6.80
CA THR A 19 12.81 -4.31 -6.99
C THR A 19 13.64 -3.05 -7.24
N HIS A 20 14.81 -2.90 -6.61
CA HIS A 20 15.76 -1.83 -6.91
C HIS A 20 16.26 -1.93 -8.37
N VAL A 21 16.66 -3.13 -8.82
CA VAL A 21 17.10 -3.36 -10.21
C VAL A 21 16.00 -2.96 -11.19
N LEU A 22 14.78 -3.47 -10.96
CA LEU A 22 13.62 -3.19 -11.82
C LEU A 22 13.22 -1.70 -11.77
N TRP A 23 13.39 -1.03 -10.64
CA TRP A 23 13.17 0.40 -10.46
C TRP A 23 14.02 1.23 -11.42
N GLY A 24 15.32 0.92 -11.49
CA GLY A 24 16.24 1.55 -12.43
C GLY A 24 15.84 1.30 -13.89
N MET A 25 15.55 0.03 -14.23
CA MET A 25 15.14 -0.36 -15.58
C MET A 25 13.86 0.36 -16.03
N ILE A 26 12.84 0.46 -15.17
CA ILE A 26 11.60 1.19 -15.47
C ILE A 26 11.87 2.68 -15.72
N LYS A 27 12.64 3.33 -14.85
CA LYS A 27 13.00 4.74 -15.04
C LYS A 27 13.72 4.98 -16.35
N ASP A 28 14.73 4.18 -16.64
CA ASP A 28 15.61 4.39 -17.80
C ASP A 28 14.91 4.03 -19.12
N THR A 29 14.06 3.00 -19.13
CA THR A 29 13.38 2.53 -20.34
C THR A 29 12.07 3.23 -20.61
N LEU A 30 11.26 3.50 -19.57
CA LEU A 30 9.86 3.90 -19.73
C LEU A 30 9.57 5.34 -19.32
N ILE A 31 10.40 5.99 -18.48
CA ILE A 31 10.07 7.31 -17.94
C ILE A 31 11.01 8.38 -18.49
N LYS A 32 12.31 8.26 -18.22
CA LYS A 32 13.32 9.26 -18.61
C LYS A 32 13.40 9.59 -20.11
N PRO A 33 13.08 8.67 -21.05
CA PRO A 33 13.01 9.02 -22.47
C PRO A 33 11.94 10.06 -22.80
N PHE A 34 10.86 10.14 -22.01
CA PHE A 34 9.67 10.95 -22.29
C PHE A 34 9.48 12.11 -21.32
N VAL A 35 9.96 11.98 -20.09
CA VAL A 35 9.81 12.94 -19.01
C VAL A 35 11.18 13.44 -18.56
N ASP A 36 11.30 14.75 -18.38
CA ASP A 36 12.42 15.39 -17.69
C ASP A 36 12.24 15.20 -16.19
N LEU A 37 12.52 13.95 -15.75
CA LEU A 37 12.18 13.44 -14.41
C LEU A 37 12.96 14.20 -13.34
N ASN A 38 12.24 14.92 -12.50
CA ASN A 38 12.77 15.69 -11.37
C ASN A 38 12.40 15.01 -10.04
N THR A 39 13.39 14.50 -9.32
CA THR A 39 13.18 13.79 -8.05
C THR A 39 14.15 14.27 -6.98
N GLU A 40 13.71 14.27 -5.73
CA GLU A 40 14.60 14.25 -4.58
C GLU A 40 14.78 12.79 -4.15
N TYR A 41 15.99 12.28 -4.37
CA TYR A 41 16.31 10.86 -4.21
C TYR A 41 16.73 10.52 -2.78
N TYR A 42 16.14 9.47 -2.23
CA TYR A 42 16.42 8.89 -0.92
C TYR A 42 16.69 7.39 -1.08
N ASP A 43 17.90 6.97 -0.77
CA ASP A 43 18.28 5.55 -0.76
C ASP A 43 17.82 4.90 0.56
N LEU A 44 16.74 4.11 0.48
CA LEU A 44 16.23 3.32 1.62
C LEU A 44 16.72 1.87 1.59
N SER A 45 17.79 1.58 0.83
CA SER A 45 18.41 0.26 0.87
C SER A 45 18.91 -0.07 2.28
N LEU A 46 18.88 -1.33 2.64
CA LEU A 46 19.25 -1.79 3.96
C LEU A 46 20.70 -1.41 4.35
N PRO A 47 21.71 -1.46 3.44
CA PRO A 47 23.05 -0.95 3.73
C PRO A 47 23.08 0.55 4.05
N HIS A 48 22.41 1.39 3.28
CA HIS A 48 22.42 2.83 3.51
C HIS A 48 21.63 3.23 4.77
N ARG A 49 20.60 2.50 5.11
CA ARG A 49 19.89 2.66 6.38
C ARG A 49 20.76 2.31 7.58
N GLU A 50 21.61 1.28 7.48
CA GLU A 50 22.62 0.96 8.49
C GLU A 50 23.62 2.11 8.65
N GLU A 51 24.18 2.61 7.55
CA GLU A 51 25.15 3.74 7.55
C GLU A 51 24.58 5.00 8.19
N THR A 52 23.29 5.29 7.95
CA THR A 52 22.62 6.50 8.45
C THR A 52 21.91 6.31 9.78
N ALA A 53 22.03 5.15 10.42
CA ALA A 53 21.24 4.75 11.58
C ALA A 53 19.73 4.98 11.37
N ASP A 54 19.25 4.65 10.17
CA ASP A 54 17.87 4.79 9.67
C ASP A 54 17.34 6.25 9.62
N ALA A 55 18.22 7.26 9.77
CA ALA A 55 17.81 8.66 9.67
C ALA A 55 17.23 9.01 8.29
N VAL A 56 17.71 8.36 7.23
CA VAL A 56 17.22 8.57 5.86
C VAL A 56 15.72 8.27 5.71
N THR A 57 15.18 7.29 6.43
CA THR A 57 13.74 6.97 6.41
C THR A 57 12.90 8.14 6.95
N ALA A 58 13.34 8.78 8.05
CA ALA A 58 12.66 9.96 8.59
C ALA A 58 12.77 11.16 7.64
N GLN A 59 13.93 11.38 7.03
CA GLN A 59 14.16 12.45 6.04
C GLN A 59 13.25 12.26 4.83
N ALA A 60 13.10 11.04 4.32
CA ALA A 60 12.20 10.71 3.21
C ALA A 60 10.74 11.01 3.56
N ALA A 61 10.29 10.67 4.78
CA ALA A 61 8.94 10.99 5.23
C ALA A 61 8.68 12.50 5.28
N GLU A 62 9.63 13.29 5.75
CA GLU A 62 9.52 14.76 5.76
C GLU A 62 9.56 15.34 4.33
N ALA A 63 10.32 14.74 3.43
CA ALA A 63 10.30 15.14 2.02
C ALA A 63 8.93 14.91 1.39
N ILE A 64 8.26 13.79 1.66
CA ILE A 64 6.89 13.53 1.19
C ILE A 64 5.92 14.61 1.70
N LYS A 65 6.01 14.98 2.98
CA LYS A 65 5.17 16.05 3.54
C LYS A 65 5.36 17.39 2.81
N ARG A 66 6.59 17.74 2.52
CA ARG A 66 6.96 19.00 1.85
C ARG A 66 6.58 18.99 0.38
N LEU A 67 6.92 17.92 -0.35
CA LEU A 67 6.68 17.78 -1.79
C LEU A 67 5.26 17.30 -2.13
N LYS A 68 4.52 16.82 -1.14
CA LYS A 68 3.18 16.24 -1.23
C LYS A 68 3.12 14.88 -1.90
N ILE A 69 4.14 14.46 -2.62
CA ILE A 69 4.15 13.21 -3.37
C ILE A 69 5.46 12.48 -3.14
N GLY A 70 5.33 11.20 -2.81
CA GLY A 70 6.41 10.22 -2.79
C GLY A 70 6.10 9.05 -3.70
N VAL A 71 7.15 8.44 -4.22
CA VAL A 71 7.11 7.14 -4.90
C VAL A 71 8.18 6.24 -4.29
N LYS A 72 7.79 5.04 -3.88
CA LYS A 72 8.63 4.18 -3.05
C LYS A 72 8.82 2.80 -3.65
N CYS A 73 10.08 2.39 -3.73
CA CYS A 73 10.50 1.02 -4.00
C CYS A 73 10.31 0.12 -2.77
N ALA A 74 10.22 -1.19 -2.97
CA ALA A 74 10.16 -2.13 -1.86
C ALA A 74 11.47 -2.19 -1.08
N THR A 75 11.38 -2.28 0.25
CA THR A 75 12.51 -2.27 1.18
C THR A 75 12.51 -3.49 2.08
N ILE A 76 13.70 -3.97 2.46
CA ILE A 76 13.86 -5.06 3.41
C ILE A 76 13.52 -4.58 4.83
N THR A 77 12.63 -5.33 5.51
CA THR A 77 12.53 -5.28 6.98
C THR A 77 13.34 -6.44 7.52
N PRO A 78 14.49 -6.20 8.18
CA PRO A 78 15.43 -7.26 8.52
C PRO A 78 14.89 -8.17 9.64
N ASN A 79 15.13 -9.45 9.48
CA ASN A 79 15.07 -10.47 10.52
C ASN A 79 16.51 -10.85 10.95
N LEU A 80 16.66 -11.80 11.87
CA LEU A 80 17.99 -12.24 12.36
C LEU A 80 18.90 -12.74 11.23
N GLN A 81 18.35 -13.45 10.24
CA GLN A 81 19.12 -13.94 9.09
C GLN A 81 19.65 -12.77 8.25
N ARG A 82 18.81 -11.77 8.00
CA ARG A 82 19.20 -10.55 7.26
C ARG A 82 20.18 -9.68 8.06
N GLN A 83 20.05 -9.67 9.38
CA GLN A 83 21.02 -8.99 10.25
C GLN A 83 22.42 -9.58 10.09
N GLU A 84 22.54 -10.90 10.08
CA GLU A 84 23.82 -11.58 9.87
C GLU A 84 24.35 -11.38 8.44
N GLU A 85 23.50 -11.54 7.42
CA GLU A 85 23.84 -11.41 6.00
C GLU A 85 24.41 -10.02 5.66
N TYR A 86 23.80 -8.97 6.20
CA TYR A 86 24.17 -7.56 5.92
C TYR A 86 25.08 -6.95 6.98
N GLY A 87 25.43 -7.70 8.04
CA GLY A 87 26.28 -7.20 9.13
C GLY A 87 25.68 -6.04 9.92
N LEU A 88 24.35 -6.08 10.15
CA LEU A 88 23.66 -4.94 10.76
C LEU A 88 23.92 -4.89 12.28
N SER A 89 24.05 -3.67 12.80
CA SER A 89 24.23 -3.39 14.23
C SER A 89 22.97 -3.75 15.05
N GLN A 90 21.80 -3.69 14.43
CA GLN A 90 20.52 -4.01 15.06
C GLN A 90 19.44 -4.39 14.01
N LEU A 91 18.30 -4.87 14.51
CA LEU A 91 17.10 -5.09 13.67
C LEU A 91 16.39 -3.76 13.47
N TRP A 92 16.61 -3.12 12.31
CA TRP A 92 15.95 -1.87 11.95
C TRP A 92 14.44 -2.06 11.79
N LYS A 93 13.68 -1.03 12.17
CA LYS A 93 12.22 -1.00 11.97
C LYS A 93 11.87 -0.99 10.48
N SER A 94 10.64 -1.37 10.16
CA SER A 94 10.12 -1.28 8.81
C SER A 94 10.06 0.20 8.36
N PRO A 95 10.68 0.57 7.22
CA PRO A 95 10.54 1.92 6.65
C PRO A 95 9.08 2.28 6.37
N ASN A 96 8.29 1.32 5.89
CA ASN A 96 6.85 1.52 5.66
C ASN A 96 6.12 1.90 6.95
N ALA A 97 6.43 1.22 8.06
CA ALA A 97 5.81 1.55 9.36
C ALA A 97 6.19 2.97 9.82
N THR A 98 7.45 3.37 9.64
CA THR A 98 7.95 4.71 10.00
C THR A 98 7.28 5.79 9.14
N ILE A 99 7.24 5.64 7.81
CA ILE A 99 6.62 6.59 6.89
C ILE A 99 5.11 6.69 7.15
N ARG A 100 4.40 5.58 7.26
CA ARG A 100 2.96 5.54 7.56
C ARG A 100 2.63 6.21 8.88
N ALA A 101 3.45 5.99 9.91
CA ALA A 101 3.28 6.63 11.21
C ALA A 101 3.52 8.15 11.16
N ALA A 102 4.47 8.60 10.34
CA ALA A 102 4.77 10.02 10.15
C ALA A 102 3.68 10.76 9.37
N LEU A 103 3.07 10.09 8.39
CA LEU A 103 2.03 10.67 7.52
C LEU A 103 0.62 10.52 8.09
N ASP A 104 0.37 9.62 9.06
CA ASP A 104 -0.94 9.33 9.66
C ASP A 104 -2.03 9.13 8.59
N GLY A 105 -1.77 8.24 7.62
CA GLY A 105 -2.59 8.13 6.42
C GLY A 105 -3.45 6.87 6.36
N THR A 106 -4.18 6.78 5.25
CA THR A 106 -4.92 5.59 4.82
C THR A 106 -4.20 4.94 3.66
N VAL A 107 -3.92 3.64 3.74
CA VAL A 107 -3.36 2.87 2.62
C VAL A 107 -4.50 2.25 1.82
N PHE A 108 -4.59 2.61 0.55
CA PHE A 108 -5.50 1.98 -0.42
C PHE A 108 -4.72 0.97 -1.24
N ARG A 109 -5.17 -0.28 -1.22
CA ARG A 109 -4.64 -1.37 -2.03
C ARG A 109 -5.69 -1.85 -3.01
N ALA A 110 -5.44 -1.66 -4.30
CA ALA A 110 -6.35 -2.02 -5.38
C ALA A 110 -5.69 -3.02 -6.34
N PRO A 111 -6.38 -4.11 -6.72
CA PRO A 111 -5.83 -5.07 -7.67
C PRO A 111 -5.77 -4.47 -9.08
N ILE A 112 -4.69 -4.77 -9.80
CA ILE A 112 -4.57 -4.58 -11.24
C ILE A 112 -5.23 -5.79 -11.88
N LEU A 113 -6.35 -5.59 -12.56
CA LEU A 113 -7.12 -6.68 -13.16
C LEU A 113 -6.71 -6.89 -14.61
N LEU A 114 -6.40 -8.14 -14.96
CA LEU A 114 -6.18 -8.60 -16.33
C LEU A 114 -7.31 -9.57 -16.73
N LYS A 115 -7.89 -9.39 -17.90
CA LYS A 115 -8.98 -10.25 -18.39
C LYS A 115 -8.55 -11.71 -18.59
N ARG A 116 -7.26 -11.91 -18.90
CA ARG A 116 -6.68 -13.25 -19.11
C ARG A 116 -6.36 -13.98 -17.81
N VAL A 117 -6.14 -13.25 -16.70
CA VAL A 117 -5.88 -13.84 -15.39
C VAL A 117 -7.21 -14.00 -14.66
N LYS A 118 -7.65 -15.24 -14.54
CA LYS A 118 -8.91 -15.53 -13.83
C LYS A 118 -8.72 -15.36 -12.33
N PRO A 119 -9.56 -14.56 -11.66
CA PRO A 119 -9.51 -14.46 -10.21
C PRO A 119 -9.90 -15.81 -9.57
N VAL A 120 -9.31 -16.10 -8.41
CA VAL A 120 -9.69 -17.27 -7.59
C VAL A 120 -11.16 -17.12 -7.15
N VAL A 121 -11.57 -15.90 -6.80
CA VAL A 121 -12.98 -15.57 -6.52
C VAL A 121 -13.66 -15.13 -7.81
N THR A 122 -14.23 -16.06 -8.52
CA THR A 122 -14.79 -15.87 -9.86
C THR A 122 -16.05 -15.01 -9.94
N CYS A 123 -16.70 -14.71 -8.82
CA CYS A 123 -17.89 -13.86 -8.79
C CYS A 123 -17.55 -12.34 -8.76
N TRP A 124 -16.29 -11.96 -8.58
CA TRP A 124 -15.89 -10.56 -8.62
C TRP A 124 -15.87 -10.04 -10.06
N GLU A 125 -16.81 -9.15 -10.37
CA GLU A 125 -16.91 -8.45 -11.66
C GLU A 125 -16.19 -7.11 -11.64
N LYS A 126 -15.95 -6.56 -10.44
CA LYS A 126 -15.30 -5.26 -10.19
C LYS A 126 -14.27 -5.41 -9.08
N PRO A 127 -13.26 -4.54 -9.01
CA PRO A 127 -12.22 -4.63 -8.00
C PRO A 127 -12.79 -4.52 -6.58
N VAL A 128 -12.16 -5.24 -5.65
CA VAL A 128 -12.30 -5.03 -4.20
C VAL A 128 -11.04 -4.30 -3.75
N THR A 129 -11.20 -3.07 -3.32
CA THR A 129 -10.11 -2.23 -2.81
C THR A 129 -10.07 -2.29 -1.30
N ILE A 130 -8.94 -2.60 -0.70
CA ILE A 130 -8.76 -2.49 0.75
C ILE A 130 -8.33 -1.07 1.09
N ALA A 131 -9.06 -0.44 2.03
CA ALA A 131 -8.65 0.79 2.69
C ALA A 131 -8.19 0.44 4.11
N ARG A 132 -6.87 0.50 4.36
CA ARG A 132 -6.24 0.20 5.62
C ARG A 132 -5.95 1.46 6.41
N HIS A 133 -6.43 1.57 7.64
CA HIS A 133 -6.04 2.62 8.56
C HIS A 133 -4.56 2.45 8.95
N ALA A 134 -3.68 3.35 8.52
CA ALA A 134 -2.24 3.18 8.71
C ALA A 134 -1.72 3.67 10.07
N TYR A 135 -2.57 3.72 11.07
CA TYR A 135 -2.24 4.22 12.42
C TYR A 135 -2.78 3.28 13.50
N GLY A 136 -2.11 3.30 14.66
CA GLY A 136 -2.59 2.65 15.88
C GLY A 136 -2.62 1.13 15.84
N ASP A 137 -3.53 0.56 16.62
CA ASP A 137 -3.75 -0.88 16.79
C ASP A 137 -2.46 -1.62 17.18
N LEU A 138 -2.33 -2.85 16.72
CA LEU A 138 -1.21 -3.74 16.98
C LEU A 138 0.15 -3.13 16.58
N TYR A 139 0.19 -2.31 15.54
CA TYR A 139 1.42 -1.68 15.00
C TYR A 139 1.99 -0.56 15.88
N LYS A 140 1.23 -0.07 16.84
CA LYS A 140 1.66 0.89 17.88
C LYS A 140 1.38 0.38 19.29
N ALA A 141 1.28 -0.93 19.45
CA ALA A 141 1.10 -1.56 20.75
C ALA A 141 2.37 -1.47 21.61
N VAL A 142 2.15 -1.47 22.90
CA VAL A 142 3.18 -1.65 23.93
C VAL A 142 3.05 -3.06 24.50
N GLU A 143 4.14 -3.80 24.51
CA GLU A 143 4.15 -5.19 24.95
C GLU A 143 5.10 -5.38 26.14
N TYR A 144 4.73 -6.29 27.03
CA TYR A 144 5.58 -6.69 28.14
C TYR A 144 5.51 -8.19 28.41
N ARG A 145 6.68 -8.82 28.48
CA ARG A 145 6.82 -10.22 28.87
C ARG A 145 6.81 -10.32 30.40
N VAL A 146 5.70 -10.80 30.96
CA VAL A 146 5.53 -10.95 32.40
C VAL A 146 6.38 -12.12 32.88
N PRO A 147 7.33 -11.92 33.82
CA PRO A 147 8.28 -12.96 34.23
C PRO A 147 7.71 -13.97 35.24
N GLY A 148 6.63 -13.65 35.93
CA GLY A 148 6.08 -14.47 37.00
C GLY A 148 4.71 -14.00 37.50
N ALA A 149 4.32 -14.43 38.69
CA ALA A 149 3.07 -13.99 39.32
C ALA A 149 3.08 -12.49 39.60
N GLY A 150 1.93 -11.85 39.38
CA GLY A 150 1.78 -10.39 39.55
C GLY A 150 0.52 -9.87 38.89
N LYS A 151 0.26 -8.59 39.02
CA LYS A 151 -0.94 -7.91 38.53
C LYS A 151 -0.58 -6.93 37.39
N ALA A 152 -1.26 -7.04 36.27
CA ALA A 152 -1.21 -6.07 35.21
C ALA A 152 -2.41 -5.13 35.28
N GLU A 153 -2.18 -3.82 35.16
CA GLU A 153 -3.22 -2.80 35.22
C GLU A 153 -3.09 -1.82 34.05
N LEU A 154 -4.21 -1.35 33.54
CA LEU A 154 -4.32 -0.21 32.64
C LEU A 154 -4.73 1.01 33.44
N VAL A 155 -3.90 2.04 33.44
CA VAL A 155 -4.11 3.28 34.20
C VAL A 155 -4.10 4.46 33.25
N PHE A 156 -5.09 5.34 33.37
CA PHE A 156 -5.15 6.59 32.66
C PHE A 156 -5.05 7.76 33.64
N THR A 157 -4.04 8.62 33.43
CA THR A 157 -3.84 9.87 34.16
C THR A 157 -3.98 11.06 33.23
N ASP A 158 -4.63 12.14 33.68
CA ASP A 158 -4.70 13.39 32.93
C ASP A 158 -3.39 14.18 32.97
N GLU A 159 -3.34 15.30 32.24
CA GLU A 159 -2.14 16.18 32.16
C GLU A 159 -1.70 16.73 33.53
N SER A 160 -2.60 16.80 34.51
CA SER A 160 -2.28 17.23 35.88
C SER A 160 -1.69 16.10 36.73
N GLY A 161 -1.60 14.88 36.21
CA GLY A 161 -1.14 13.70 36.93
C GLY A 161 -2.25 13.03 37.77
N ARG A 162 -3.51 13.45 37.65
CA ARG A 162 -4.64 12.86 38.40
C ARG A 162 -5.07 11.57 37.68
N GLU A 163 -5.14 10.48 38.44
CA GLU A 163 -5.69 9.22 37.95
C GLU A 163 -7.20 9.35 37.72
N LEU A 164 -7.63 9.08 36.48
CA LEU A 164 -9.04 9.08 36.07
C LEU A 164 -9.63 7.68 35.96
N SER A 165 -8.78 6.69 35.65
CA SER A 165 -9.22 5.30 35.50
C SER A 165 -8.11 4.34 35.87
N ARG A 166 -8.47 3.24 36.53
CA ARG A 166 -7.58 2.09 36.78
C ARG A 166 -8.37 0.81 36.58
N GLN A 167 -7.91 -0.04 35.69
CA GLN A 167 -8.57 -1.32 35.40
C GLN A 167 -7.56 -2.44 35.49
N THR A 168 -7.90 -3.51 36.21
CA THR A 168 -7.10 -4.73 36.22
C THR A 168 -7.24 -5.43 34.88
N VAL A 169 -6.14 -5.58 34.17
CA VAL A 169 -6.07 -6.36 32.92
C VAL A 169 -6.09 -7.86 33.25
N PHE A 170 -5.19 -8.28 34.13
CA PHE A 170 -5.12 -9.67 34.57
C PHE A 170 -4.25 -9.86 35.82
N ASP A 171 -4.62 -10.86 36.66
CA ASP A 171 -3.85 -11.37 37.79
C ASP A 171 -3.08 -12.63 37.38
N PHE A 172 -1.80 -12.45 37.01
CA PHE A 172 -0.93 -13.54 36.59
C PHE A 172 -0.56 -14.44 37.78
N LYS A 173 -0.68 -15.75 37.60
CA LYS A 173 -0.23 -16.79 38.58
C LYS A 173 1.13 -17.38 38.18
N GLY A 174 1.70 -16.97 37.04
CA GLY A 174 2.96 -17.41 36.47
C GLY A 174 3.36 -16.54 35.31
N PRO A 175 4.40 -16.91 34.54
CA PRO A 175 4.83 -16.14 33.37
C PRO A 175 3.72 -15.97 32.33
N GLY A 176 3.73 -14.84 31.65
CA GLY A 176 2.73 -14.52 30.62
C GLY A 176 3.16 -13.37 29.71
N VAL A 177 2.22 -12.81 28.99
CA VAL A 177 2.43 -11.63 28.15
C VAL A 177 1.23 -10.68 28.30
N VAL A 178 1.48 -9.39 28.27
CA VAL A 178 0.44 -8.36 28.21
C VAL A 178 0.76 -7.39 27.10
N GLN A 179 -0.29 -6.91 26.43
CA GLN A 179 -0.19 -5.95 25.33
C GLN A 179 -1.28 -4.89 25.50
N ALA A 180 -0.93 -3.63 25.23
CA ALA A 180 -1.87 -2.54 25.18
C ALA A 180 -1.75 -1.79 23.84
N MET A 181 -2.85 -1.48 23.20
CA MET A 181 -2.94 -0.72 21.97
C MET A 181 -3.82 0.51 22.12
N HIS A 182 -3.68 1.47 21.23
CA HIS A 182 -4.44 2.72 21.26
C HIS A 182 -4.82 3.21 19.86
N ASN A 183 -5.77 4.14 19.82
CA ASN A 183 -6.08 4.93 18.66
C ASN A 183 -6.49 6.36 19.07
N ARG A 184 -6.70 7.25 18.10
CA ARG A 184 -7.11 8.63 18.31
C ARG A 184 -8.35 8.93 17.46
N ASP A 185 -9.35 9.59 18.02
CA ASP A 185 -10.57 9.97 17.31
C ASP A 185 -10.25 10.79 16.05
N ALA A 186 -9.32 11.74 16.13
CA ALA A 186 -8.91 12.54 14.98
C ALA A 186 -8.37 11.69 13.82
N SER A 187 -7.58 10.64 14.11
CA SER A 187 -7.05 9.71 13.11
C SER A 187 -8.16 8.84 12.51
N ILE A 188 -9.09 8.35 13.35
CA ILE A 188 -10.25 7.57 12.88
C ILE A 188 -11.16 8.41 11.98
N LEU A 189 -11.44 9.67 12.34
CA LEU A 189 -12.23 10.60 11.53
C LEU A 189 -11.57 10.87 10.18
N SER A 190 -10.24 11.09 10.18
CA SER A 190 -9.48 11.25 8.95
C SER A 190 -9.55 10.02 8.06
N PHE A 191 -9.37 8.83 8.65
CA PHE A 191 -9.50 7.55 7.95
C PHE A 191 -10.88 7.40 7.30
N ALA A 192 -11.96 7.69 8.02
CA ALA A 192 -13.31 7.63 7.48
C ALA A 192 -13.49 8.56 6.28
N ARG A 193 -13.04 9.83 6.39
CA ARG A 193 -13.11 10.81 5.30
C ARG A 193 -12.31 10.35 4.08
N CYS A 194 -11.09 9.83 4.27
CA CYS A 194 -10.30 9.27 3.18
C CYS A 194 -11.04 8.14 2.46
N CYS A 195 -11.65 7.20 3.21
CA CYS A 195 -12.42 6.09 2.62
C CYS A 195 -13.59 6.59 1.76
N PHE A 196 -14.39 7.52 2.27
CA PHE A 196 -15.56 8.03 1.55
C PHE A 196 -15.15 8.87 0.34
N THR A 197 -14.13 9.73 0.47
CA THR A 197 -13.61 10.52 -0.66
C THR A 197 -13.06 9.63 -1.77
N TYR A 198 -12.25 8.64 -1.41
CA TYR A 198 -11.72 7.68 -2.38
C TYR A 198 -12.83 6.90 -3.07
N ALA A 199 -13.80 6.39 -2.31
CA ALA A 199 -14.93 5.62 -2.85
C ALA A 199 -15.74 6.42 -3.88
N LEU A 200 -16.02 7.71 -3.61
CA LEU A 200 -16.65 8.62 -4.57
C LEU A 200 -15.81 8.79 -5.85
N SER A 201 -14.48 8.91 -5.71
CA SER A 201 -13.60 9.11 -6.88
C SER A 201 -13.52 7.91 -7.82
N VAL A 202 -13.73 6.69 -7.27
CA VAL A 202 -13.67 5.42 -8.03
C VAL A 202 -15.04 4.78 -8.28
N GLY A 203 -16.14 5.39 -7.80
CA GLY A 203 -17.50 4.90 -7.97
C GLY A 203 -17.75 3.55 -7.29
N GLN A 204 -17.28 3.37 -6.05
CA GLN A 204 -17.42 2.13 -5.27
C GLN A 204 -18.15 2.37 -3.95
N ASP A 205 -18.86 1.34 -3.47
CA ASP A 205 -19.44 1.32 -2.13
C ASP A 205 -18.35 1.32 -1.05
N VAL A 206 -18.67 1.82 0.14
CA VAL A 206 -17.80 1.65 1.33
C VAL A 206 -18.40 0.60 2.27
N TRP A 207 -17.62 -0.44 2.56
CA TRP A 207 -17.95 -1.42 3.58
C TRP A 207 -16.92 -1.35 4.70
N PHE A 208 -17.37 -1.05 5.92
CA PHE A 208 -16.51 -1.00 7.10
C PHE A 208 -16.79 -2.18 8.02
N GLY A 209 -15.72 -2.85 8.47
CA GLY A 209 -15.79 -4.00 9.38
C GLY A 209 -14.99 -3.79 10.65
N ALA A 210 -15.63 -4.08 11.81
CA ALA A 210 -15.00 -4.13 13.11
C ALA A 210 -15.72 -5.18 13.99
N LYS A 211 -15.27 -5.41 15.23
CA LYS A 211 -15.88 -6.40 16.14
C LYS A 211 -16.45 -5.72 17.39
N ASP A 212 -17.31 -4.73 17.22
CA ASP A 212 -17.90 -3.93 18.31
C ASP A 212 -18.71 -4.75 19.32
N THR A 213 -19.17 -5.93 18.95
CA THR A 213 -19.84 -6.86 19.90
C THR A 213 -18.90 -7.43 20.95
N ILE A 214 -17.59 -7.46 20.69
CA ILE A 214 -16.54 -7.93 21.60
C ILE A 214 -15.74 -6.74 22.15
N SER A 215 -15.23 -5.89 21.28
CA SER A 215 -14.46 -4.68 21.62
C SER A 215 -15.42 -3.48 21.71
N LYS A 216 -16.07 -3.36 22.88
CA LYS A 216 -17.22 -2.46 23.05
C LYS A 216 -16.86 -0.98 23.14
N ASP A 217 -15.62 -0.65 23.47
CA ASP A 217 -15.14 0.73 23.46
C ASP A 217 -14.30 1.00 22.21
N TYR A 218 -13.27 0.19 21.97
CA TYR A 218 -12.31 0.41 20.90
C TYR A 218 -12.95 0.31 19.50
N ASP A 219 -13.54 -0.83 19.15
CA ASP A 219 -14.15 -1.05 17.84
C ASP A 219 -15.47 -0.29 17.68
N GLN A 220 -16.21 -0.10 18.79
CA GLN A 220 -17.43 0.71 18.76
C GLN A 220 -17.13 2.18 18.46
N THR A 221 -16.02 2.73 18.96
CA THR A 221 -15.58 4.09 18.62
C THR A 221 -15.39 4.24 17.12
N PHE A 222 -14.68 3.33 16.46
CA PHE A 222 -14.54 3.32 15.00
C PHE A 222 -15.90 3.32 14.28
N LYS A 223 -16.81 2.43 14.68
CA LYS A 223 -18.15 2.31 14.10
C LYS A 223 -18.93 3.63 14.21
N LEU A 224 -18.97 4.21 15.41
CA LEU A 224 -19.73 5.43 15.65
C LEU A 224 -19.15 6.64 14.90
N LEU A 225 -17.83 6.77 14.86
CA LEU A 225 -17.17 7.86 14.12
C LEU A 225 -17.36 7.73 12.60
N PHE A 226 -17.27 6.51 12.04
CA PHE A 226 -17.60 6.28 10.62
C PHE A 226 -19.06 6.63 10.31
N GLN A 227 -20.01 6.20 11.15
CA GLN A 227 -21.43 6.52 10.97
C GLN A 227 -21.67 8.01 11.03
N LYS A 228 -21.02 8.72 11.96
CA LYS A 228 -21.12 10.18 12.10
C LYS A 228 -20.61 10.89 10.83
N VAL A 229 -19.38 10.59 10.38
CA VAL A 229 -18.80 11.20 9.17
C VAL A 229 -19.69 10.94 7.95
N TYR A 230 -20.16 9.70 7.77
CA TYR A 230 -21.06 9.39 6.67
C TYR A 230 -22.34 10.24 6.71
N ALA A 231 -23.04 10.24 7.87
CA ALA A 231 -24.32 10.91 8.01
C ALA A 231 -24.24 12.44 7.84
N GLU A 232 -23.18 13.05 8.38
CA GLU A 232 -23.02 14.50 8.40
C GLU A 232 -22.34 15.05 7.15
N GLU A 233 -21.41 14.31 6.52
CA GLU A 233 -20.53 14.89 5.48
C GLU A 233 -20.71 14.22 4.09
N TYR A 234 -21.08 12.93 4.00
CA TYR A 234 -21.01 12.19 2.72
C TYR A 234 -22.32 11.61 2.24
N LYS A 235 -23.36 11.51 3.07
CA LYS A 235 -24.61 10.84 2.72
C LYS A 235 -25.24 11.37 1.43
N ALA A 236 -25.36 12.67 1.29
CA ALA A 236 -25.97 13.29 0.11
C ALA A 236 -25.17 13.00 -1.19
N ALA A 237 -23.83 13.07 -1.11
CA ALA A 237 -22.97 12.77 -2.27
C ALA A 237 -23.02 11.28 -2.66
N PHE A 238 -23.10 10.39 -1.70
CA PHE A 238 -23.27 8.94 -1.94
C PHE A 238 -24.62 8.62 -2.58
N GLU A 239 -25.70 9.20 -2.07
CA GLU A 239 -27.06 9.05 -2.65
C GLU A 239 -27.08 9.57 -4.09
N GLN A 240 -26.49 10.73 -4.36
CA GLN A 240 -26.40 11.30 -5.71
C GLN A 240 -25.58 10.39 -6.66
N ALA A 241 -24.52 9.77 -6.17
CA ALA A 241 -23.67 8.86 -6.93
C ALA A 241 -24.24 7.44 -7.05
N GLY A 242 -25.35 7.12 -6.36
CA GLY A 242 -25.92 5.77 -6.30
C GLY A 242 -25.04 4.78 -5.54
N LEU A 243 -24.22 5.26 -4.57
CA LEU A 243 -23.31 4.48 -3.75
C LEU A 243 -23.85 4.29 -2.33
N HIS A 244 -23.35 3.26 -1.65
CA HIS A 244 -23.82 2.87 -0.34
C HIS A 244 -22.68 2.75 0.67
N TYR A 245 -22.99 3.11 1.93
CA TYR A 245 -22.16 2.78 3.09
C TYR A 245 -22.79 1.63 3.88
N ARG A 246 -21.99 0.63 4.23
CA ARG A 246 -22.40 -0.50 5.05
C ARG A 246 -21.41 -0.73 6.18
N TYR A 247 -21.95 -0.93 7.39
CA TYR A 247 -21.22 -1.49 8.51
C TYR A 247 -21.71 -2.93 8.78
N ALA A 248 -20.78 -3.83 9.09
CA ALA A 248 -21.07 -5.15 9.66
C ALA A 248 -19.89 -5.65 10.49
N LEU A 249 -20.09 -6.75 11.24
CA LEU A 249 -18.99 -7.39 11.94
C LEU A 249 -17.92 -7.88 10.95
N ILE A 250 -16.66 -7.81 11.34
CA ILE A 250 -15.52 -8.10 10.42
C ILE A 250 -15.60 -9.51 9.82
N ASP A 251 -15.99 -10.51 10.61
CA ASP A 251 -16.19 -11.89 10.15
C ASP A 251 -17.37 -12.02 9.18
N ASP A 252 -18.46 -11.30 9.38
CA ASP A 252 -19.60 -11.26 8.48
C ASP A 252 -19.26 -10.55 7.16
N ILE A 253 -18.54 -9.42 7.22
CA ILE A 253 -18.06 -8.71 6.03
C ILE A 253 -17.12 -9.59 5.20
N ALA A 254 -16.15 -10.25 5.83
CA ALA A 254 -15.22 -11.14 5.13
C ALA A 254 -15.97 -12.20 4.30
N ALA A 255 -16.99 -12.82 4.89
CA ALA A 255 -17.82 -13.80 4.18
C ALA A 255 -18.66 -13.16 3.06
N LYS A 256 -19.16 -11.94 3.25
CA LYS A 256 -19.98 -11.23 2.26
C LYS A 256 -19.17 -10.70 1.09
N VAL A 257 -17.97 -10.18 1.32
CA VAL A 257 -17.07 -9.70 0.27
C VAL A 257 -16.75 -10.82 -0.72
N LEU A 258 -16.42 -12.02 -0.22
CA LEU A 258 -16.12 -13.19 -1.07
C LEU A 258 -17.34 -13.66 -1.93
N ARG A 259 -18.55 -13.27 -1.56
CA ARG A 259 -19.78 -13.60 -2.30
C ARG A 259 -20.35 -12.43 -3.09
N SER A 260 -19.71 -11.26 -3.01
CA SER A 260 -20.13 -10.06 -3.71
C SER A 260 -19.68 -10.08 -5.17
N LYS A 261 -20.17 -9.10 -5.94
CA LYS A 261 -19.68 -8.81 -7.28
C LYS A 261 -18.46 -7.89 -7.31
N GLY A 262 -17.90 -7.54 -6.16
CA GLY A 262 -16.89 -6.51 -6.01
C GLY A 262 -17.47 -5.10 -6.12
N GLY A 263 -16.65 -4.12 -6.52
CA GLY A 263 -17.04 -2.70 -6.56
C GLY A 263 -17.10 -2.09 -5.15
N ILE A 264 -16.21 -2.49 -4.28
CA ILE A 264 -16.22 -2.20 -2.85
C ILE A 264 -14.88 -1.64 -2.42
N VAL A 265 -14.90 -0.54 -1.68
CA VAL A 265 -13.82 -0.11 -0.80
C VAL A 265 -14.08 -0.74 0.58
N TRP A 266 -13.31 -1.76 0.91
CA TRP A 266 -13.40 -2.42 2.20
C TRP A 266 -12.48 -1.73 3.20
N ALA A 267 -13.07 -0.91 4.07
CA ALA A 267 -12.36 -0.19 5.11
C ALA A 267 -12.08 -1.10 6.31
N CYS A 268 -10.82 -1.17 6.72
CA CYS A 268 -10.32 -2.04 7.77
C CYS A 268 -9.42 -1.27 8.74
N LYS A 269 -9.43 -1.64 10.01
CA LYS A 269 -8.43 -1.22 10.98
C LYS A 269 -7.03 -1.68 10.53
N ASN A 270 -5.97 -1.20 11.18
CA ASN A 270 -4.60 -1.39 10.72
C ASN A 270 -4.23 -2.86 10.50
N TYR A 271 -4.36 -3.72 11.52
CA TYR A 271 -4.02 -5.14 11.42
C TYR A 271 -4.99 -5.89 10.49
N ASP A 272 -6.29 -5.64 10.64
CA ASP A 272 -7.30 -6.27 9.78
C ASP A 272 -7.03 -5.96 8.29
N GLY A 273 -6.68 -4.70 7.99
CA GLY A 273 -6.36 -4.26 6.63
C GLY A 273 -5.08 -4.86 6.07
N ASP A 274 -4.09 -5.14 6.92
CA ASP A 274 -2.87 -5.84 6.50
C ASP A 274 -3.20 -7.25 6.01
N VAL A 275 -3.87 -8.02 6.85
CA VAL A 275 -4.22 -9.42 6.54
C VAL A 275 -5.21 -9.50 5.37
N MET A 276 -6.25 -8.65 5.37
CA MET A 276 -7.28 -8.68 4.34
C MET A 276 -6.78 -8.20 2.98
N SER A 277 -5.79 -7.31 2.92
CA SER A 277 -5.23 -6.89 1.63
C SER A 277 -4.49 -8.03 0.91
N ASP A 278 -3.76 -8.86 1.64
CA ASP A 278 -3.07 -10.01 1.05
C ASP A 278 -4.08 -11.11 0.64
N LEU A 279 -5.13 -11.30 1.44
CA LEU A 279 -6.23 -12.20 1.07
C LEU A 279 -6.93 -11.75 -0.22
N VAL A 280 -7.25 -10.46 -0.35
CA VAL A 280 -7.89 -9.90 -1.55
C VAL A 280 -6.96 -9.96 -2.75
N ALA A 281 -5.66 -9.70 -2.56
CA ALA A 281 -4.67 -9.85 -3.63
C ALA A 281 -4.63 -11.28 -4.17
N ALA A 282 -4.50 -12.26 -3.29
CA ALA A 282 -4.53 -13.68 -3.66
C ALA A 282 -5.86 -14.08 -4.33
N ALA A 283 -6.98 -13.59 -3.82
CA ALA A 283 -8.30 -13.85 -4.38
C ALA A 283 -8.51 -13.23 -5.77
N SER A 284 -7.84 -12.09 -6.05
CA SER A 284 -7.87 -11.40 -7.34
C SER A 284 -6.93 -12.02 -8.39
N GLY A 285 -5.99 -12.87 -7.97
CA GLY A 285 -5.08 -13.60 -8.83
C GLY A 285 -3.63 -13.55 -8.38
N SER A 286 -3.02 -12.39 -8.16
CA SER A 286 -1.59 -12.30 -7.83
C SER A 286 -1.26 -11.10 -6.94
N LEU A 287 -0.43 -11.32 -5.91
CA LEU A 287 0.08 -10.26 -5.03
C LEU A 287 0.91 -9.20 -5.79
N PRO A 288 1.80 -9.54 -6.75
CA PRO A 288 2.47 -8.57 -7.60
C PRO A 288 1.55 -7.69 -8.46
N MET A 289 0.28 -8.03 -8.54
CA MET A 289 -0.75 -7.27 -9.26
C MET A 289 -1.56 -6.34 -8.35
N MET A 290 -0.99 -5.89 -7.23
CA MET A 290 -1.64 -5.02 -6.27
C MET A 290 -0.91 -3.68 -6.19
N THR A 291 -1.62 -2.58 -6.46
CA THR A 291 -1.13 -1.22 -6.20
C THR A 291 -1.31 -0.86 -4.73
N SER A 292 -0.52 0.08 -4.26
CA SER A 292 -0.63 0.64 -2.91
C SER A 292 -0.43 2.15 -2.96
N VAL A 293 -1.33 2.90 -2.36
CA VAL A 293 -1.18 4.34 -2.18
C VAL A 293 -1.53 4.73 -0.75
N LEU A 294 -0.62 5.41 -0.07
CA LEU A 294 -0.87 6.04 1.21
C LEU A 294 -1.36 7.47 0.98
N VAL A 295 -2.50 7.81 1.55
CA VAL A 295 -3.09 9.16 1.49
C VAL A 295 -3.14 9.72 2.91
N SER A 296 -2.45 10.84 3.17
CA SER A 296 -2.46 11.48 4.48
C SER A 296 -3.61 12.48 4.62
N PRO A 297 -4.01 12.83 5.87
CA PRO A 297 -4.98 13.89 6.13
C PRO A 297 -4.60 15.24 5.53
N ASP A 298 -3.30 15.51 5.44
CA ASP A 298 -2.74 16.76 4.93
C ASP A 298 -2.57 16.79 3.40
N GLY A 299 -3.15 15.80 2.70
CA GLY A 299 -3.10 15.72 1.24
C GLY A 299 -1.73 15.33 0.68
N CYS A 300 -0.95 14.53 1.42
CA CYS A 300 0.24 13.90 0.89
C CYS A 300 -0.10 12.52 0.35
N PHE A 301 0.63 12.09 -0.68
CA PHE A 301 0.47 10.80 -1.34
C PHE A 301 1.80 10.08 -1.41
N GLU A 302 1.82 8.81 -1.06
CA GLU A 302 2.98 7.95 -1.27
C GLU A 302 2.52 6.71 -2.01
N TYR A 303 3.11 6.48 -3.20
CA TYR A 303 2.79 5.38 -4.11
C TYR A 303 3.84 4.31 -4.02
N GLU A 304 3.44 3.05 -3.84
CA GLU A 304 4.34 1.90 -3.78
C GLU A 304 3.71 0.67 -4.44
N ALA A 305 4.53 -0.34 -4.75
CA ALA A 305 4.04 -1.68 -5.02
C ALA A 305 3.71 -2.37 -3.69
N ALA A 306 2.63 -3.16 -3.64
CA ALA A 306 2.23 -3.85 -2.42
C ALA A 306 3.07 -5.09 -2.09
N HIS A 307 3.94 -5.55 -3.02
CA HIS A 307 4.80 -6.73 -2.85
C HIS A 307 6.15 -6.37 -2.21
N GLY A 308 6.91 -7.39 -1.80
CA GLY A 308 8.26 -7.26 -1.25
C GLY A 308 9.35 -7.12 -2.33
N THR A 309 10.61 -7.33 -1.94
CA THR A 309 11.82 -7.07 -2.73
C THR A 309 12.15 -8.13 -3.79
N VAL A 310 11.38 -9.22 -3.88
CA VAL A 310 11.56 -10.34 -4.83
C VAL A 310 12.96 -10.96 -4.74
N THR A 311 13.32 -11.39 -3.56
CA THR A 311 14.64 -11.91 -3.15
C THR A 311 15.15 -13.04 -4.05
N ASP A 312 14.30 -14.03 -4.39
CA ASP A 312 14.72 -15.17 -5.23
C ASP A 312 15.20 -14.73 -6.60
N HIS A 313 14.43 -13.87 -7.28
CA HIS A 313 14.82 -13.32 -8.58
C HIS A 313 16.12 -12.49 -8.49
N PHE A 314 16.34 -11.78 -7.38
CA PHE A 314 17.57 -11.03 -7.17
C PHE A 314 18.81 -11.93 -7.12
N TYR A 315 18.76 -13.02 -6.37
CA TYR A 315 19.90 -13.94 -6.32
C TYR A 315 20.14 -14.67 -7.63
N ARG A 316 19.11 -15.02 -8.39
CA ARG A 316 19.20 -15.59 -9.73
C ARG A 316 19.82 -14.58 -10.70
N TRP A 317 19.34 -13.34 -10.69
CA TRP A 317 19.87 -12.24 -11.51
C TRP A 317 21.35 -11.98 -11.21
N ARG A 318 21.76 -11.95 -9.94
CA ARG A 318 23.18 -11.80 -9.55
C ARG A 318 24.08 -12.91 -10.07
N LYS A 319 23.56 -14.10 -10.31
CA LYS A 319 24.27 -15.22 -10.96
C LYS A 319 24.30 -15.11 -12.48
N GLY A 320 23.73 -14.07 -13.06
CA GLY A 320 23.66 -13.86 -14.51
C GLY A 320 22.49 -14.57 -15.19
N GLU A 321 21.52 -15.08 -14.42
CA GLU A 321 20.30 -15.65 -15.00
C GLU A 321 19.37 -14.54 -15.49
N LYS A 322 18.68 -14.82 -16.61
CA LYS A 322 17.59 -13.99 -17.07
C LYS A 322 16.34 -14.27 -16.22
N VAL A 323 15.80 -13.23 -15.61
CA VAL A 323 14.61 -13.32 -14.78
C VAL A 323 13.43 -12.59 -15.41
N SER A 324 12.23 -13.04 -15.10
CA SER A 324 10.97 -12.49 -15.57
C SER A 324 10.15 -12.01 -14.36
N THR A 325 10.50 -10.84 -13.85
CA THR A 325 9.86 -10.21 -12.68
C THR A 325 8.74 -9.29 -13.13
N ASN A 326 7.57 -9.38 -12.51
CA ASN A 326 6.42 -8.55 -12.85
C ASN A 326 6.67 -7.06 -12.53
N PRO A 327 6.67 -6.16 -13.53
CA PRO A 327 6.91 -4.73 -13.31
C PRO A 327 5.64 -3.92 -13.02
N LEU A 328 4.44 -4.49 -13.20
CA LEU A 328 3.20 -3.71 -13.28
C LEU A 328 2.93 -2.88 -12.03
N ALA A 329 3.01 -3.47 -10.84
CA ALA A 329 2.74 -2.72 -9.62
C ALA A 329 3.73 -1.57 -9.41
N THR A 330 5.02 -1.76 -9.73
CA THR A 330 6.04 -0.72 -9.66
C THR A 330 5.82 0.36 -10.72
N MET A 331 5.46 -0.02 -11.95
CA MET A 331 5.09 0.92 -13.02
C MET A 331 3.87 1.77 -12.63
N PHE A 332 2.85 1.13 -12.05
CA PHE A 332 1.64 1.82 -11.59
C PHE A 332 1.92 2.76 -10.42
N ALA A 333 2.86 2.41 -9.53
CA ALA A 333 3.32 3.33 -8.49
C ALA A 333 3.94 4.60 -9.09
N TRP A 334 4.85 4.45 -10.05
CA TRP A 334 5.42 5.58 -10.79
C TRP A 334 4.35 6.37 -11.54
N ALA A 335 3.48 5.70 -12.30
CA ALA A 335 2.41 6.35 -13.05
C ALA A 335 1.46 7.13 -12.12
N GLY A 336 1.09 6.57 -10.98
CA GLY A 336 0.26 7.22 -9.98
C GLY A 336 0.92 8.48 -9.41
N ALA A 337 2.20 8.40 -9.04
CA ALA A 337 2.95 9.55 -8.52
C ALA A 337 3.10 10.67 -9.56
N LEU A 338 3.43 10.33 -10.81
CA LEU A 338 3.55 11.29 -11.91
C LEU A 338 2.19 11.92 -12.27
N ARG A 339 1.13 11.11 -12.32
CA ARG A 339 -0.24 11.61 -12.52
C ARG A 339 -0.62 12.63 -11.45
N LYS A 340 -0.39 12.27 -10.19
CA LYS A 340 -0.72 13.16 -9.06
C LYS A 340 0.10 14.44 -9.09
N ARG A 341 1.36 14.37 -9.49
CA ARG A 341 2.19 15.57 -9.71
C ARG A 341 1.63 16.43 -10.83
N GLY A 342 1.25 15.81 -11.95
CA GLY A 342 0.61 16.50 -13.07
C GLY A 342 -0.70 17.19 -12.69
N GLU A 343 -1.54 16.53 -11.90
CA GLU A 343 -2.79 17.10 -11.37
C GLU A 343 -2.54 18.33 -10.49
N LEU A 344 -1.57 18.24 -9.56
CA LEU A 344 -1.26 19.36 -8.65
C LEU A 344 -0.62 20.55 -9.36
N ASP A 345 0.12 20.30 -10.44
CA ASP A 345 0.84 21.35 -11.19
C ASP A 345 0.04 21.86 -12.41
N GLY A 346 -1.14 21.27 -12.69
CA GLY A 346 -1.90 21.57 -13.91
C GLY A 346 -1.21 21.13 -15.21
N ASN A 347 -0.33 20.10 -15.13
CA ASN A 347 0.43 19.56 -16.25
C ASN A 347 -0.33 18.39 -16.91
N ALA A 348 -1.17 18.74 -17.90
CA ALA A 348 -1.99 17.77 -18.60
C ALA A 348 -1.18 16.71 -19.36
N ASP A 349 0.00 17.07 -19.88
CA ASP A 349 0.87 16.13 -20.61
C ASP A 349 1.41 15.04 -19.70
N LEU A 350 1.76 15.41 -18.44
CA LEU A 350 2.24 14.45 -17.45
C LEU A 350 1.10 13.51 -16.99
N VAL A 351 -0.12 14.03 -16.86
CA VAL A 351 -1.31 13.23 -16.57
C VAL A 351 -1.60 12.24 -17.70
N ARG A 352 -1.57 12.71 -18.97
CA ARG A 352 -1.75 11.87 -20.16
C ARG A 352 -0.68 10.80 -20.26
N PHE A 353 0.60 11.16 -20.10
CA PHE A 353 1.72 10.23 -20.11
C PHE A 353 1.51 9.10 -19.10
N SER A 354 1.12 9.43 -17.88
CA SER A 354 0.87 8.46 -16.82
C SER A 354 -0.22 7.45 -17.19
N GLY A 355 -1.31 7.92 -17.82
CA GLY A 355 -2.37 7.05 -18.34
C GLY A 355 -1.89 6.13 -19.46
N CYS A 356 -1.09 6.66 -20.40
CA CYS A 356 -0.51 5.87 -21.48
C CYS A 356 0.48 4.82 -20.96
N LEU A 357 1.25 5.13 -19.90
CA LEU A 357 2.18 4.20 -19.29
C LEU A 357 1.46 2.99 -18.67
N GLU A 358 0.39 3.23 -17.89
CA GLU A 358 -0.44 2.16 -17.35
C GLU A 358 -1.08 1.31 -18.45
N GLN A 359 -1.68 1.97 -19.45
CA GLN A 359 -2.33 1.29 -20.57
C GLN A 359 -1.35 0.45 -21.39
N ALA A 360 -0.13 0.95 -21.64
CA ALA A 360 0.88 0.19 -22.35
C ALA A 360 1.25 -1.11 -21.61
N GLY A 361 1.41 -1.04 -20.30
CA GLY A 361 1.60 -2.23 -19.47
C GLY A 361 0.46 -3.23 -19.62
N LEU A 362 -0.78 -2.76 -19.41
CA LEU A 362 -1.97 -3.61 -19.53
C LEU A 362 -2.07 -4.26 -20.92
N ASP A 363 -1.87 -3.50 -21.98
CA ASP A 363 -1.98 -4.00 -23.36
C ASP A 363 -1.01 -5.15 -23.65
N ILE A 364 0.25 -5.05 -23.17
CA ILE A 364 1.25 -6.10 -23.36
C ILE A 364 0.90 -7.37 -22.58
N PHE A 365 0.44 -7.23 -21.34
CA PHE A 365 -0.03 -8.38 -20.56
C PHE A 365 -1.31 -8.98 -21.15
N GLU A 366 -2.26 -8.17 -21.62
CA GLU A 366 -3.46 -8.66 -22.33
C GLU A 366 -3.13 -9.32 -23.67
N ALA A 367 -2.01 -8.99 -24.30
CA ALA A 367 -1.49 -9.71 -25.47
C ALA A 367 -0.91 -11.10 -25.12
N GLY A 368 -0.72 -11.39 -23.83
CA GLY A 368 -0.25 -12.69 -23.33
C GLY A 368 1.25 -12.77 -23.07
N HIS A 369 1.95 -11.65 -22.98
CA HIS A 369 3.35 -11.60 -22.54
C HIS A 369 3.42 -11.61 -21.02
N PHE A 370 3.50 -12.80 -20.42
CA PHE A 370 3.37 -13.00 -18.98
C PHE A 370 4.72 -13.19 -18.29
N THR A 371 4.79 -12.68 -17.06
CA THR A 371 5.92 -12.91 -16.16
C THR A 371 5.81 -14.24 -15.42
N GLU A 372 6.89 -14.65 -14.77
CA GLU A 372 7.01 -15.97 -14.15
C GLU A 372 5.89 -16.24 -13.13
N ASP A 373 5.52 -15.24 -12.32
CA ASP A 373 4.42 -15.31 -11.35
C ASP A 373 3.05 -15.58 -12.00
N LEU A 374 2.77 -14.94 -13.13
CA LEU A 374 1.48 -15.11 -13.83
C LEU A 374 1.41 -16.42 -14.60
N THR A 375 2.53 -16.90 -15.17
CA THR A 375 2.54 -18.20 -15.86
C THR A 375 2.25 -19.38 -14.91
N MET A 376 2.47 -19.22 -13.60
CA MET A 376 2.10 -20.23 -12.60
C MET A 376 0.61 -20.25 -12.28
N LEU A 377 -0.13 -19.20 -12.65
CA LEU A 377 -1.56 -19.03 -12.34
C LEU A 377 -2.48 -19.33 -13.53
N CYS A 378 -1.90 -19.50 -14.71
CA CYS A 378 -2.63 -19.65 -15.96
C CYS A 378 -2.26 -20.95 -16.68
N ASP A 379 -3.18 -21.49 -17.49
CA ASP A 379 -2.86 -22.60 -18.38
C ASP A 379 -1.88 -22.14 -19.48
N PRO A 380 -0.97 -23.02 -19.96
CA PRO A 380 -0.01 -22.67 -21.00
C PRO A 380 -0.64 -22.15 -22.30
N SER A 381 -1.92 -22.42 -22.56
CA SER A 381 -2.68 -21.91 -23.70
C SER A 381 -3.20 -20.47 -23.51
N GLU A 382 -3.11 -19.92 -22.31
CA GLU A 382 -3.64 -18.60 -21.98
C GLU A 382 -2.61 -17.47 -22.15
N TYR A 383 -1.33 -17.80 -22.34
CA TYR A 383 -0.26 -16.82 -22.61
C TYR A 383 0.55 -17.14 -23.85
N THR A 384 1.19 -16.13 -24.44
CA THR A 384 1.97 -16.23 -25.69
C THR A 384 3.39 -16.66 -25.41
N ASP A 385 4.05 -15.99 -24.44
CA ASP A 385 5.43 -16.25 -24.03
C ASP A 385 5.69 -15.75 -22.59
N LYS A 386 6.92 -15.99 -22.12
CA LYS A 386 7.45 -15.52 -20.84
C LYS A 386 8.76 -14.76 -21.11
N PRO A 387 8.68 -13.48 -21.47
CA PRO A 387 9.86 -12.66 -21.74
C PRO A 387 10.67 -12.38 -20.47
N ASP A 388 11.99 -12.17 -20.61
CA ASP A 388 12.81 -11.58 -19.56
C ASP A 388 12.48 -10.10 -19.37
N ASN A 389 12.98 -9.49 -18.28
CA ASN A 389 12.67 -8.11 -17.94
C ASN A 389 13.02 -7.10 -19.05
N ASP A 390 14.20 -7.26 -19.70
CA ASP A 390 14.62 -6.34 -20.76
C ASP A 390 13.69 -6.42 -21.98
N THR A 391 13.34 -7.63 -22.39
CA THR A 391 12.42 -7.88 -23.50
C THR A 391 11.03 -7.34 -23.18
N LEU A 392 10.51 -7.60 -21.97
CA LEU A 392 9.19 -7.16 -21.54
C LEU A 392 9.09 -5.63 -21.52
N LEU A 393 10.08 -4.95 -20.90
CA LEU A 393 10.09 -3.49 -20.84
C LEU A 393 10.27 -2.87 -22.24
N GLY A 394 10.98 -3.54 -23.13
CA GLY A 394 11.10 -3.14 -24.54
C GLY A 394 9.76 -3.18 -25.28
N LEU A 395 8.95 -4.25 -25.07
CA LEU A 395 7.61 -4.36 -25.62
C LEU A 395 6.67 -3.27 -25.07
N ILE A 396 6.70 -3.06 -23.75
CA ILE A 396 5.89 -2.01 -23.10
C ILE A 396 6.28 -0.62 -23.65
N ARG A 397 7.58 -0.35 -23.83
CA ARG A 397 8.06 0.90 -24.40
C ARG A 397 7.53 1.15 -25.80
N ALA A 398 7.62 0.14 -26.69
CA ALA A 398 7.13 0.25 -28.06
C ALA A 398 5.62 0.56 -28.09
N ARG A 399 4.82 -0.08 -27.20
CA ARG A 399 3.39 0.22 -27.08
C ARG A 399 3.14 1.62 -26.52
N LEU A 400 3.92 2.05 -25.52
CA LEU A 400 3.85 3.39 -24.96
C LEU A 400 4.11 4.47 -26.01
N GLU A 401 5.15 4.30 -26.85
CA GLU A 401 5.46 5.21 -27.95
C GLU A 401 4.27 5.34 -28.94
N THR A 402 3.60 4.24 -29.23
CA THR A 402 2.37 4.25 -30.07
C THR A 402 1.25 5.07 -29.40
N LEU A 403 0.93 4.79 -28.15
CA LEU A 403 -0.13 5.48 -27.39
C LEU A 403 0.12 7.00 -27.22
N LEU A 404 1.38 7.40 -27.15
CA LEU A 404 1.73 8.81 -27.04
C LEU A 404 1.59 9.58 -28.37
N THR A 405 1.54 8.87 -29.50
CA THR A 405 1.34 9.46 -30.83
C THR A 405 -0.11 9.45 -31.31
N GLU A 406 -0.95 8.58 -30.74
CA GLU A 406 -2.41 8.57 -30.91
C GLU A 406 -3.06 9.76 -30.18
#